data_df6ae2af8a4129d2a5c828449d2b9abb
#
_entry.id   df6ae2af8a4129d2a5c828449d2b9abb
#
_cell.length_a   1.000
_cell.length_b   1.000
_cell.length_c   1.000
_cell.angle_alpha   90.00
_cell.angle_beta   90.00
_cell.angle_gamma   90.00
#
_symmetry.space_group_name_H-M   'P 1'
#
loop_
_entity.id
_entity.type
_entity.pdbx_description
1 polymer ?
#
loop_
_entity_poly.entity_id
_entity_poly.type
_entity_poly.pdbx_seq_one_letter_code
_entity_poly.pdbx_strand_id
1 'polypeptide(L)'
;MEASTVELLEELVSRGGHPGAIAKAVLLCIKKSEDYNHGKNINPHDVDRSEYFPFGAVSYAQMLHTKALRFNSLVQKQMDGQESNFEGLDDTALDIINYAGFYLAR
;
A
#
# COMPACT_ATOMS: atom_id res chain seq x y z
N MET A 1 14.12 -17.87 1.79
CA MET A 1 13.74 -17.44 0.75
C MET A 1 12.85 -16.34 0.88
N GLU A 2 11.66 -16.50 1.10
CA GLU A 2 10.78 -15.39 1.31
C GLU A 2 11.16 -14.63 2.56
N ALA A 3 11.71 -15.31 3.56
CA ALA A 3 12.25 -14.64 4.74
C ALA A 3 13.36 -13.65 4.36
N SER A 4 14.22 -14.01 3.39
CA SER A 4 15.26 -13.09 2.97
C SER A 4 14.71 -11.86 2.27
N THR A 5 13.60 -11.97 1.55
CA THR A 5 12.95 -10.81 0.95
C THR A 5 12.42 -9.88 2.04
N VAL A 6 11.74 -10.43 3.05
CA VAL A 6 11.23 -9.64 4.16
C VAL A 6 12.37 -8.96 4.91
N GLU A 7 13.47 -9.67 5.14
CA GLU A 7 14.63 -9.11 5.83
C GLU A 7 15.24 -7.93 5.06
N LEU A 8 15.33 -8.06 3.73
CA LEU A 8 15.82 -6.97 2.89
C LEU A 8 14.90 -5.75 2.95
N LEU A 9 13.60 -5.97 2.93
CA LEU A 9 12.62 -4.89 3.05
C LEU A 9 12.73 -4.20 4.41
N GLU A 10 12.88 -4.97 5.48
CA GLU A 10 13.03 -4.42 6.82
C GLU A 10 14.32 -3.60 6.95
N GLU A 11 15.40 -4.05 6.32
CA GLU A 11 16.64 -3.29 6.27
C GLU A 11 16.44 -1.96 5.56
N LEU A 12 15.74 -1.97 4.42
CA LEU A 12 15.46 -0.73 3.68
C LEU A 12 14.64 0.24 4.54
N VAL A 13 13.64 -0.26 5.27
CA VAL A 13 12.85 0.58 6.17
C VAL A 13 13.75 1.21 7.23
N SER A 14 14.66 0.44 7.82
CA SER A 14 15.53 0.94 8.87
C SER A 14 16.51 2.00 8.36
N ARG A 15 16.90 1.92 7.08
CA ARG A 15 17.78 2.91 6.47
C ARG A 15 17.05 4.18 6.04
N GLY A 16 15.73 4.09 5.87
CA GLY A 16 14.89 5.25 5.58
C GLY A 16 14.95 5.73 4.14
N GLY A 17 14.57 7.00 3.95
CA GLY A 17 14.54 7.62 2.64
C GLY A 17 13.46 7.06 1.74
N HIS A 18 13.53 7.37 0.45
CA HIS A 18 12.56 6.92 -0.53
C HIS A 18 12.48 5.39 -0.63
N PRO A 19 13.62 4.67 -0.71
CA PRO A 19 13.54 3.20 -0.74
C PRO A 19 12.89 2.61 0.51
N GLY A 20 13.15 3.19 1.68
CA GLY A 20 12.54 2.75 2.92
C GLY A 20 11.05 2.96 2.93
N ALA A 21 10.57 4.08 2.38
CA ALA A 21 9.14 4.36 2.29
C ALA A 21 8.43 3.34 1.39
N ILE A 22 9.03 3.00 0.25
CA ILE A 22 8.46 1.99 -0.66
C ILE A 22 8.45 0.62 0.02
N ALA A 23 9.55 0.26 0.68
CA ALA A 23 9.64 -1.01 1.41
C ALA A 23 8.58 -1.13 2.50
N LYS A 24 8.29 -0.03 3.20
CA LYS A 24 7.25 0.01 4.22
C LYS A 24 5.88 -0.32 3.63
N ALA A 25 5.58 0.23 2.45
CA ALA A 25 4.33 -0.06 1.77
C ALA A 25 4.23 -1.55 1.40
N VAL A 26 5.32 -2.12 0.89
CA VAL A 26 5.35 -3.55 0.51
C VAL A 26 5.15 -4.44 1.75
N LEU A 27 5.83 -4.14 2.85
CA LEU A 27 5.65 -4.90 4.09
C LEU A 27 4.22 -4.86 4.60
N LEU A 28 3.58 -3.69 4.53
CA LEU A 28 2.18 -3.55 4.90
C LEU A 28 1.29 -4.41 4.00
N CYS A 29 1.57 -4.42 2.70
CA CYS A 29 0.84 -5.24 1.74
C CYS A 29 0.94 -6.72 2.07
N ILE A 30 2.14 -7.18 2.41
CA ILE A 30 2.38 -8.58 2.79
C ILE A 30 1.55 -8.94 4.02
N LYS A 31 1.55 -8.08 5.01
CA LYS A 31 0.80 -8.30 6.24
C LYS A 31 -0.70 -8.35 5.98
N LYS A 32 -1.22 -7.44 5.17
CA LYS A 32 -2.64 -7.45 4.79
C LYS A 32 -3.00 -8.69 3.98
N SER A 33 -2.07 -9.22 3.20
CA SER A 33 -2.29 -10.41 2.39
C SER A 33 -2.56 -11.65 3.23
N GLU A 34 -2.06 -11.70 4.44
CA GLU A 34 -2.35 -12.80 5.36
C GLU A 34 -3.84 -12.87 5.66
N ASP A 35 -4.51 -11.74 5.81
CA ASP A 35 -5.95 -11.69 6.05
C ASP A 35 -6.73 -12.21 4.86
N TYR A 36 -6.29 -11.91 3.63
CA TYR A 36 -6.95 -12.37 2.41
C TYR A 36 -6.67 -13.85 2.14
N ASN A 37 -5.68 -14.43 2.81
CA ASN A 37 -5.26 -15.80 2.60
C ASN A 37 -5.51 -16.69 3.82
N HIS A 38 -6.54 -16.38 4.59
CA HIS A 38 -6.97 -17.17 5.75
C HIS A 38 -5.86 -17.38 6.79
N GLY A 39 -5.03 -16.37 7.01
CA GLY A 39 -3.95 -16.41 8.00
C GLY A 39 -2.72 -17.18 7.57
N LYS A 40 -2.66 -17.66 6.34
CA LYS A 40 -1.48 -18.37 5.85
C LYS A 40 -0.40 -17.37 5.42
N ASN A 41 0.84 -17.75 5.59
CA ASN A 41 1.95 -16.96 5.09
C ASN A 41 1.91 -16.90 3.57
N ILE A 42 2.25 -15.73 3.05
CA ILE A 42 2.26 -15.49 1.61
C ILE A 42 3.69 -15.20 1.17
N ASN A 43 4.10 -15.82 0.08
CA ASN A 43 5.32 -15.44 -0.59
C ASN A 43 5.11 -14.03 -1.16
N PRO A 44 5.95 -13.03 -0.77
CA PRO A 44 5.77 -11.66 -1.25
C PRO A 44 5.70 -11.54 -2.76
N HIS A 45 6.39 -12.40 -3.49
CA HIS A 45 6.44 -12.35 -4.95
C HIS A 45 5.17 -12.91 -5.60
N ASP A 46 4.31 -13.58 -4.84
CA ASP A 46 3.09 -14.19 -5.34
C ASP A 46 1.82 -13.41 -4.98
N VAL A 47 1.98 -12.23 -4.39
CA VAL A 47 0.83 -11.40 -4.05
C VAL A 47 0.12 -10.94 -5.33
N ASP A 48 -1.17 -11.26 -5.45
CA ASP A 48 -1.97 -10.93 -6.61
C ASP A 48 -3.31 -10.35 -6.13
N ARG A 49 -3.61 -9.14 -6.57
CA ARG A 49 -4.85 -8.44 -6.22
C ARG A 49 -5.74 -8.21 -7.44
N SER A 50 -5.43 -8.86 -8.57
CA SER A 50 -6.15 -8.59 -9.82
C SER A 50 -7.65 -8.85 -9.73
N GLU A 51 -8.10 -9.75 -8.85
CA GLU A 51 -9.52 -10.00 -8.64
C GLU A 51 -10.29 -8.77 -8.15
N TYR A 52 -9.59 -7.87 -7.47
CA TYR A 52 -10.21 -6.63 -6.97
C TYR A 52 -10.27 -5.53 -8.02
N PHE A 53 -9.72 -5.80 -9.20
CA PHE A 53 -9.65 -4.82 -10.30
C PHE A 53 -10.16 -5.45 -11.59
N PRO A 54 -11.46 -5.84 -11.62
CA PRO A 54 -12.00 -6.69 -12.69
C PRO A 54 -12.08 -6.01 -14.06
N PHE A 55 -12.00 -4.69 -14.11
CA PHE A 55 -12.12 -3.94 -15.36
C PHE A 55 -10.78 -3.40 -15.87
N GLY A 56 -9.69 -4.05 -15.47
CA GLY A 56 -8.34 -3.69 -15.93
C GLY A 56 -7.92 -2.30 -15.49
N ALA A 57 -7.26 -1.56 -16.38
CA ALA A 57 -6.70 -0.25 -16.03
C ALA A 57 -7.74 0.71 -15.44
N VAL A 58 -9.00 0.62 -15.87
CA VAL A 58 -10.07 1.49 -15.36
C VAL A 58 -10.28 1.27 -13.85
N SER A 59 -10.24 0.02 -13.41
CA SER A 59 -10.41 -0.29 -11.98
C SER A 59 -9.28 0.30 -11.14
N TYR A 60 -8.05 0.19 -11.61
CA TYR A 60 -6.89 0.78 -10.92
C TYR A 60 -6.98 2.31 -10.91
N ALA A 61 -7.35 2.89 -12.04
CA ALA A 61 -7.48 4.35 -12.16
C ALA A 61 -8.53 4.87 -11.18
N GLN A 62 -9.66 4.18 -11.07
CA GLN A 62 -10.72 4.56 -10.16
C GLN A 62 -10.26 4.53 -8.71
N MET A 63 -9.55 3.49 -8.33
CA MET A 63 -9.07 3.37 -6.95
C MET A 63 -8.00 4.42 -6.63
N LEU A 64 -7.08 4.66 -7.56
CA LEU A 64 -6.07 5.69 -7.39
C LEU A 64 -6.70 7.08 -7.27
N HIS A 65 -7.72 7.33 -8.08
CA HIS A 65 -8.48 8.59 -8.01
C HIS A 65 -9.14 8.76 -6.63
N THR A 66 -9.80 7.72 -6.16
CA THR A 66 -10.45 7.73 -4.84
C THR A 66 -9.45 8.03 -3.74
N LYS A 67 -8.29 7.40 -3.77
CA LYS A 67 -7.26 7.61 -2.77
C LYS A 67 -6.63 9.00 -2.86
N ALA A 68 -6.49 9.53 -4.08
CA ALA A 68 -6.00 10.89 -4.27
C ALA A 68 -6.97 11.92 -3.68
N LEU A 69 -8.28 11.73 -3.89
CA LEU A 69 -9.29 12.60 -3.28
C LEU A 69 -9.24 12.53 -1.76
N ARG A 70 -9.07 11.33 -1.22
CA ARG A 70 -8.94 11.15 0.22
C ARG A 70 -7.70 11.85 0.75
N PHE A 71 -6.57 11.71 0.05
CA PHE A 71 -5.32 12.38 0.44
C PHE A 71 -5.53 13.90 0.49
N ASN A 72 -6.14 14.47 -0.55
CA ASN A 72 -6.41 15.90 -0.61
C ASN A 72 -7.32 16.36 0.53
N SER A 73 -8.36 15.58 0.84
CA SER A 73 -9.27 15.89 1.92
C SER A 73 -8.55 15.90 3.29
N LEU A 74 -7.66 14.92 3.50
CA LEU A 74 -6.90 14.83 4.75
C LEU A 74 -5.91 15.99 4.89
N VAL A 75 -5.29 16.41 3.78
CA VAL A 75 -4.41 17.59 3.78
C VAL A 75 -5.22 18.83 4.18
N GLN A 76 -6.42 18.99 3.63
CA GLN A 76 -7.28 20.12 3.97
C GLN A 76 -7.64 20.11 5.45
N LYS A 77 -7.99 18.94 6.00
CA LYS A 77 -8.28 18.84 7.43
C LYS A 77 -7.08 19.25 8.28
N GLN A 78 -5.89 18.81 7.89
CA GLN A 78 -4.66 19.15 8.60
C GLN A 78 -4.40 20.65 8.55
N MET A 79 -4.60 21.27 7.40
CA MET A 79 -4.45 22.72 7.25
C MET A 79 -5.45 23.49 8.11
N ASP A 80 -6.63 22.94 8.34
CA ASP A 80 -7.67 23.52 9.18
C ASP A 80 -7.48 23.20 10.66
N GLY A 81 -6.40 22.54 11.04
CA GLY A 81 -6.11 22.20 12.42
C GLY A 81 -6.90 21.02 12.95
N GLN A 82 -7.49 20.22 12.07
CA GLN A 82 -8.26 19.05 12.45
C GLN A 82 -7.43 17.78 12.27
N GLU A 83 -7.82 16.72 12.98
CA GLU A 83 -7.19 15.41 12.84
C GLU A 83 -8.12 14.46 12.09
N SER A 84 -7.54 13.46 11.43
CA SER A 84 -8.32 12.44 10.76
C SER A 84 -9.01 11.56 11.81
N ASN A 85 -10.24 11.11 11.52
CA ASN A 85 -10.98 10.25 12.42
C ASN A 85 -10.48 8.81 12.40
N PHE A 86 -9.99 8.35 11.27
CA PHE A 86 -9.58 6.96 11.09
C PHE A 86 -8.20 6.90 10.42
N GLU A 87 -8.19 6.78 9.12
CA GLU A 87 -6.98 6.63 8.34
C GLU A 87 -6.30 7.99 8.15
N GLY A 88 -5.00 8.04 8.40
CA GLY A 88 -4.22 9.26 8.26
C GLY A 88 -3.59 9.42 6.89
N LEU A 89 -2.83 10.53 6.72
CA LEU A 89 -2.13 10.84 5.47
C LEU A 89 -1.13 9.76 5.08
N ASP A 90 -0.34 9.28 6.05
CA ASP A 90 0.67 8.28 5.76
C ASP A 90 0.05 6.97 5.30
N ASP A 91 -1.05 6.56 5.95
CA ASP A 91 -1.75 5.34 5.57
C ASP A 91 -2.29 5.43 4.14
N THR A 92 -2.85 6.59 3.80
CA THR A 92 -3.38 6.82 2.45
C THR A 92 -2.25 6.81 1.41
N ALA A 93 -1.11 7.44 1.73
CA ALA A 93 0.05 7.44 0.84
C ALA A 93 0.58 6.02 0.61
N LEU A 94 0.66 5.19 1.66
CA LEU A 94 1.07 3.79 1.54
C LEU A 94 0.13 3.00 0.64
N ASP A 95 -1.18 3.25 0.76
CA ASP A 95 -2.17 2.62 -0.11
C ASP A 95 -1.97 3.01 -1.57
N ILE A 96 -1.68 4.29 -1.84
CA ILE A 96 -1.42 4.76 -3.21
C ILE A 96 -0.23 4.03 -3.81
N ILE A 97 0.85 3.89 -3.04
CA ILE A 97 2.04 3.15 -3.48
C ILE A 97 1.65 1.72 -3.86
N ASN A 98 0.89 1.05 -3.00
CA ASN A 98 0.51 -0.34 -3.23
C ASN A 98 -0.42 -0.50 -4.43
N TYR A 99 -1.40 0.38 -4.61
CA TYR A 99 -2.29 0.30 -5.78
C TYR A 99 -1.53 0.53 -7.09
N ALA A 100 -0.60 1.46 -7.10
CA ALA A 100 0.27 1.66 -8.27
C ALA A 100 1.12 0.41 -8.52
N GLY A 101 1.64 -0.21 -7.47
CA GLY A 101 2.40 -1.45 -7.55
C GLY A 101 1.56 -2.60 -8.11
N PHE A 102 0.32 -2.73 -7.66
CA PHE A 102 -0.59 -3.77 -8.17
C PHE A 102 -0.83 -3.60 -9.67
N TYR A 103 -1.00 -2.36 -10.12
CA TYR A 103 -1.15 -2.08 -11.53
C TYR A 103 0.07 -2.54 -12.33
N LEU A 104 1.26 -2.21 -11.84
CA LEU A 104 2.50 -2.57 -12.52
C LEU A 104 2.75 -4.07 -12.52
N ALA A 105 2.30 -4.76 -11.49
CA ALA A 105 2.51 -6.21 -11.32
C ALA A 105 1.47 -7.07 -12.02
N ARG A 106 0.39 -6.49 -12.52
CA ARG A 106 -0.71 -7.24 -13.14
C ARG A 106 -0.31 -8.06 -14.34
#